data_7bfe03cb62ec12fdcf3bb82d4e3f741f
#
_entry.id   7bfe03cb62ec12fdcf3bb82d4e3f741f
#
_cell.length_a   1.000
_cell.length_b   1.000
_cell.length_c   1.000
_cell.angle_alpha   90.00
_cell.angle_beta   90.00
_cell.angle_gamma   90.00
#
_symmetry.space_group_name_H-M   'P 1'
#
loop_
_entity.id
_entity.type
_entity.pdbx_description
1 polymer ?
#
loop_
_entity_poly.entity_id
_entity_poly.type
_entity_poly.pdbx_seq_one_letter_code
_entity_poly.pdbx_strand_id
1 'polypeptide(L)'
;MSAKQSALSKHFAKTRSNDEGIDLEWKNVNFSIVVKDKTKSTFGKPAYKKKEILQNVSGRVLSGQLLAIMGPTGCGKTSLLNILAARVPNGGSKNASLTGSIKVNSNKRDETKFRGVSAYVLQDDNLYAHLTVLETLQLAATFFLPAETTESERMLLVEAVIAELGLVKARDTTIGDDKTRGVSGGERKRVSVAVQLISGDPTI
;
A
#
# COMPACT_ATOMS: atom_id res chain seq x y z
N MET A 1 16.76 3.56 25.48
CA MET A 1 16.31 3.50 24.05
C MET A 1 17.54 3.62 23.16
N SER A 2 17.71 2.72 22.19
CA SER A 2 18.83 2.84 21.25
C SER A 2 18.61 4.05 20.31
N ALA A 3 19.71 4.62 19.78
CA ALA A 3 19.63 5.74 18.81
C ALA A 3 18.71 5.42 17.61
N LYS A 4 18.68 4.15 17.18
CA LYS A 4 17.81 3.64 16.11
C LYS A 4 16.33 3.70 16.48
N GLN A 5 15.94 3.31 17.68
CA GLN A 5 14.55 3.41 18.18
C GLN A 5 14.11 4.87 18.31
N SER A 6 15.02 5.76 18.73
CA SER A 6 14.76 7.19 18.78
C SER A 6 14.55 7.80 17.38
N ALA A 7 15.28 7.33 16.35
CA ALA A 7 15.12 7.81 14.96
C ALA A 7 13.77 7.42 14.39
N LEU A 8 13.35 6.15 14.53
CA LEU A 8 12.01 5.69 14.13
C LEU A 8 10.91 6.46 14.84
N SER A 9 10.99 6.58 16.17
CA SER A 9 10.00 7.32 16.96
C SER A 9 9.90 8.78 16.52
N LYS A 10 11.03 9.45 16.24
CA LYS A 10 11.05 10.82 15.74
C LYS A 10 10.48 10.95 14.33
N HIS A 11 10.80 10.00 13.45
CA HIS A 11 10.26 9.98 12.09
C HIS A 11 8.74 9.86 12.12
N PHE A 12 8.22 8.90 12.86
CA PHE A 12 6.78 8.70 13.00
C PHE A 12 6.08 9.77 13.84
N ALA A 13 6.73 10.37 14.85
CA ALA A 13 6.16 11.47 15.62
C ALA A 13 6.08 12.79 14.82
N LYS A 14 7.01 13.05 13.92
CA LYS A 14 7.02 14.27 13.09
C LYS A 14 5.85 14.27 12.09
N THR A 15 5.38 13.11 11.69
CA THR A 15 4.25 12.91 10.76
C THR A 15 2.90 12.83 11.49
N ARG A 16 2.89 12.48 12.78
CA ARG A 16 1.71 12.50 13.65
C ARG A 16 1.41 13.91 14.14
N SER A 17 1.08 14.82 13.24
CA SER A 17 0.66 16.19 13.61
C SER A 17 -0.73 16.24 14.25
N ASN A 18 -1.50 15.14 14.25
CA ASN A 18 -2.76 14.99 14.97
C ASN A 18 -2.77 13.63 15.67
N ASP A 19 -2.91 13.63 16.99
CA ASP A 19 -3.02 12.47 17.88
C ASP A 19 -4.29 11.61 17.66
N GLU A 20 -5.10 11.96 16.67
CA GLU A 20 -6.31 11.21 16.33
C GLU A 20 -5.95 10.07 15.37
N GLY A 21 -6.04 8.85 15.88
CA GLY A 21 -5.95 7.66 15.06
C GLY A 21 -7.02 7.65 13.95
N ILE A 22 -6.82 6.83 12.93
CA ILE A 22 -7.72 6.76 11.78
C ILE A 22 -8.64 5.54 11.88
N ASP A 23 -9.94 5.83 11.97
CA ASP A 23 -11.01 4.85 11.81
C ASP A 23 -11.47 4.82 10.35
N LEU A 24 -11.52 3.65 9.75
CA LEU A 24 -12.02 3.45 8.40
C LEU A 24 -13.31 2.63 8.42
N GLU A 25 -14.39 3.17 7.86
CA GLU A 25 -15.68 2.51 7.73
C GLU A 25 -16.14 2.51 6.28
N TRP A 26 -16.69 1.39 5.82
CA TRP A 26 -17.33 1.30 4.51
C TRP A 26 -18.68 0.60 4.63
N LYS A 27 -19.67 1.11 3.88
CA LYS A 27 -21.05 0.59 3.91
C LYS A 27 -21.58 0.41 2.49
N ASN A 28 -22.18 -0.77 2.27
CA ASN A 28 -22.89 -1.13 1.05
C ASN A 28 -22.05 -0.88 -0.23
N VAL A 29 -20.74 -1.19 -0.15
CA VAL A 29 -19.84 -1.01 -1.27
C VAL A 29 -20.15 -2.03 -2.36
N ASN A 30 -20.50 -1.51 -3.54
CA ASN A 30 -20.70 -2.30 -4.75
C ASN A 30 -19.70 -1.81 -5.80
N PHE A 31 -19.05 -2.75 -6.47
CA PHE A 31 -18.10 -2.45 -7.53
C PHE A 31 -18.31 -3.34 -8.72
N SER A 32 -18.42 -2.75 -9.90
CA SER A 32 -18.58 -3.45 -11.16
C SER A 32 -17.73 -2.83 -12.25
N ILE A 33 -17.34 -3.66 -13.20
CA ILE A 33 -16.57 -3.25 -14.39
C ILE A 33 -17.27 -3.70 -15.66
N VAL A 34 -17.03 -2.95 -16.73
CA VAL A 34 -17.49 -3.31 -18.07
C VAL A 34 -16.39 -4.07 -18.78
N VAL A 35 -16.66 -5.31 -19.14
CA VAL A 35 -15.71 -6.20 -19.83
C VAL A 35 -16.24 -6.59 -21.21
N LYS A 36 -15.34 -6.84 -22.16
CA LYS A 36 -15.73 -7.39 -23.47
C LYS A 36 -16.37 -8.77 -23.31
N ASP A 37 -17.53 -8.96 -23.89
CA ASP A 37 -18.21 -10.26 -23.93
C ASP A 37 -17.71 -11.06 -25.14
N LYS A 38 -16.83 -12.02 -24.87
CA LYS A 38 -16.26 -12.90 -25.90
C LYS A 38 -17.29 -13.86 -26.51
N THR A 39 -18.43 -14.09 -25.84
CA THR A 39 -19.45 -15.04 -26.29
C THR A 39 -20.49 -14.43 -27.25
N LYS A 40 -20.62 -13.10 -27.27
CA LYS A 40 -21.59 -12.35 -28.08
C LYS A 40 -20.94 -11.43 -29.12
N SER A 41 -19.65 -11.61 -29.40
CA SER A 41 -18.96 -10.84 -30.43
C SER A 41 -19.38 -11.34 -31.82
N THR A 42 -20.33 -10.64 -32.47
CA THR A 42 -20.69 -10.84 -33.86
C THR A 42 -19.77 -10.01 -34.75
N PHE A 43 -19.48 -10.50 -35.97
CA PHE A 43 -18.56 -9.94 -36.94
C PHE A 43 -18.48 -8.39 -36.89
N GLY A 44 -17.38 -7.85 -36.37
CA GLY A 44 -17.05 -6.42 -36.44
C GLY A 44 -17.53 -5.53 -35.29
N LYS A 45 -18.35 -5.99 -34.31
CA LYS A 45 -18.78 -5.17 -33.18
C LYS A 45 -18.50 -5.87 -31.84
N PRO A 46 -17.64 -5.30 -30.97
CA PRO A 46 -17.42 -5.87 -29.65
C PRO A 46 -18.68 -5.72 -28.78
N ALA A 47 -19.18 -6.82 -28.24
CA ALA A 47 -20.20 -6.81 -27.21
C ALA A 47 -19.54 -6.57 -25.83
N TYR A 48 -20.24 -5.87 -24.94
CA TYR A 48 -19.79 -5.59 -23.60
C TYR A 48 -20.79 -6.10 -22.58
N LYS A 49 -20.31 -6.58 -21.44
CA LYS A 49 -21.15 -6.96 -20.32
C LYS A 49 -20.63 -6.36 -19.01
N LYS A 50 -21.55 -6.03 -18.11
CA LYS A 50 -21.24 -5.64 -16.74
C LYS A 50 -20.85 -6.89 -15.96
N LYS A 51 -19.70 -6.85 -15.28
CA LYS A 51 -19.24 -7.86 -14.34
C LYS A 51 -19.21 -7.25 -12.93
N GLU A 52 -20.01 -7.79 -12.04
CA GLU A 52 -20.01 -7.41 -10.63
C GLU A 52 -18.83 -8.07 -9.93
N ILE A 53 -18.06 -7.27 -9.22
CA ILE A 53 -16.85 -7.69 -8.47
C ILE A 53 -17.13 -7.72 -6.98
N LEU A 54 -17.79 -6.66 -6.46
CA LEU A 54 -18.21 -6.57 -5.06
C LEU A 54 -19.70 -6.27 -5.02
N GLN A 55 -20.38 -6.92 -4.09
CA GLN A 55 -21.82 -6.79 -3.89
C GLN A 55 -22.09 -6.53 -2.41
N ASN A 56 -22.58 -5.34 -2.09
CA ASN A 56 -23.05 -4.94 -0.77
C ASN A 56 -22.06 -5.24 0.37
N VAL A 57 -20.77 -4.94 0.17
CA VAL A 57 -19.71 -5.21 1.14
C VAL A 57 -19.65 -4.08 2.16
N SER A 58 -19.73 -4.42 3.44
CA SER A 58 -19.62 -3.47 4.55
C SER A 58 -18.61 -3.94 5.58
N GLY A 59 -17.96 -3.00 6.26
CA GLY A 59 -17.02 -3.30 7.32
C GLY A 59 -16.47 -2.05 7.98
N ARG A 60 -15.68 -2.25 9.01
CA ARG A 60 -15.01 -1.20 9.78
C ARG A 60 -13.70 -1.72 10.35
N VAL A 61 -12.70 -0.86 10.41
CA VAL A 61 -11.46 -1.07 11.17
C VAL A 61 -11.19 0.19 12.00
N LEU A 62 -10.92 0.01 13.28
CA LEU A 62 -10.59 1.09 14.19
C LEU A 62 -9.09 1.33 14.20
N SER A 63 -8.70 2.53 14.61
CA SER A 63 -7.30 2.87 14.85
C SER A 63 -6.62 1.84 15.76
N GLY A 64 -5.40 1.45 15.40
CA GLY A 64 -4.63 0.44 16.12
C GLY A 64 -5.07 -1.01 15.91
N GLN A 65 -6.08 -1.28 15.08
CA GLN A 65 -6.52 -2.63 14.77
C GLN A 65 -5.91 -3.15 13.48
N LEU A 66 -5.65 -4.45 13.43
CA LEU A 66 -5.30 -5.19 12.23
C LEU A 66 -6.56 -5.87 11.66
N LEU A 67 -6.88 -5.60 10.40
CA LEU A 67 -7.96 -6.26 9.68
C LEU A 67 -7.40 -7.27 8.66
N ALA A 68 -7.75 -8.54 8.80
CA ALA A 68 -7.44 -9.56 7.82
C ALA A 68 -8.65 -9.78 6.88
N ILE A 69 -8.44 -9.57 5.57
CA ILE A 69 -9.43 -9.84 4.52
C ILE A 69 -9.12 -11.18 3.88
N MET A 70 -9.95 -12.18 4.15
CA MET A 70 -9.77 -13.56 3.67
C MET A 70 -10.87 -13.97 2.70
N GLY A 71 -10.58 -14.96 1.86
CA GLY A 71 -11.53 -15.53 0.91
C GLY A 71 -10.83 -16.20 -0.28
N PRO A 72 -11.55 -16.94 -1.13
CA PRO A 72 -10.99 -17.64 -2.28
C PRO A 72 -10.41 -16.67 -3.31
N THR A 73 -9.54 -17.20 -4.19
CA THR A 73 -8.98 -16.40 -5.30
C THR A 73 -10.11 -15.92 -6.22
N GLY A 74 -10.06 -14.66 -6.61
CA GLY A 74 -11.05 -14.04 -7.49
C GLY A 74 -12.31 -13.49 -6.80
N CYS A 75 -12.47 -13.62 -5.46
CA CYS A 75 -13.65 -13.10 -4.76
C CYS A 75 -13.65 -11.57 -4.55
N GLY A 76 -12.65 -10.84 -5.04
CA GLY A 76 -12.63 -9.38 -5.00
C GLY A 76 -11.78 -8.74 -3.89
N LYS A 77 -10.98 -9.51 -3.11
CA LYS A 77 -10.13 -8.96 -2.02
C LYS A 77 -9.25 -7.79 -2.45
N THR A 78 -8.49 -7.98 -3.52
CA THR A 78 -7.60 -6.92 -4.07
C THR A 78 -8.41 -5.73 -4.58
N SER A 79 -9.59 -5.95 -5.14
CA SER A 79 -10.49 -4.87 -5.57
C SER A 79 -10.99 -4.07 -4.38
N LEU A 80 -11.37 -4.74 -3.28
CA LEU A 80 -11.76 -4.08 -2.04
C LEU A 80 -10.60 -3.27 -1.46
N LEU A 81 -9.40 -3.84 -1.35
CA LEU A 81 -8.21 -3.12 -0.89
C LEU A 81 -7.90 -1.88 -1.74
N ASN A 82 -7.94 -2.01 -3.07
CA ASN A 82 -7.73 -0.87 -3.97
C ASN A 82 -8.77 0.25 -3.76
N ILE A 83 -10.02 -0.11 -3.50
CA ILE A 83 -11.09 0.85 -3.21
C ILE A 83 -10.84 1.51 -1.85
N LEU A 84 -10.53 0.72 -0.81
CA LEU A 84 -10.25 1.23 0.52
C LEU A 84 -9.01 2.14 0.53
N ALA A 85 -7.98 1.81 -0.24
CA ALA A 85 -6.77 2.62 -0.40
C ALA A 85 -6.93 3.85 -1.34
N ALA A 86 -8.16 4.20 -1.73
CA ALA A 86 -8.44 5.31 -2.66
C ALA A 86 -7.75 5.20 -4.03
N ARG A 87 -7.42 3.98 -4.48
CA ARG A 87 -6.82 3.73 -5.80
C ARG A 87 -7.86 3.64 -6.92
N VAL A 88 -9.13 3.45 -6.57
CA VAL A 88 -10.28 3.53 -7.45
C VAL A 88 -11.03 4.83 -7.13
N PRO A 89 -11.25 5.73 -8.10
CA PRO A 89 -11.96 6.99 -7.87
C PRO A 89 -13.39 6.76 -7.33
N ASN A 90 -13.86 7.64 -6.45
CA ASN A 90 -15.25 7.64 -5.99
C ASN A 90 -16.20 7.74 -7.19
N GLY A 91 -17.24 6.88 -7.21
CA GLY A 91 -18.13 6.76 -8.37
C GLY A 91 -17.60 5.89 -9.51
N GLY A 92 -16.31 5.49 -9.45
CA GLY A 92 -15.70 4.64 -10.47
C GLY A 92 -15.05 5.44 -11.61
N SER A 93 -15.07 4.87 -12.81
CA SER A 93 -14.52 5.46 -14.05
C SER A 93 -15.40 5.12 -15.24
N LYS A 94 -15.02 5.55 -16.46
CA LYS A 94 -15.78 5.28 -17.69
C LYS A 94 -16.22 3.82 -17.88
N ASN A 95 -15.39 2.87 -17.40
CA ASN A 95 -15.64 1.43 -17.52
C ASN A 95 -15.81 0.72 -16.16
N ALA A 96 -15.97 1.46 -15.09
CA ALA A 96 -16.14 0.92 -13.74
C ALA A 96 -17.12 1.79 -12.95
N SER A 97 -17.96 1.16 -12.17
CA SER A 97 -18.92 1.83 -11.28
C SER A 97 -18.66 1.42 -9.85
N LEU A 98 -18.50 2.40 -8.97
CA LEU A 98 -18.35 2.23 -7.53
C LEU A 98 -19.47 2.98 -6.81
N THR A 99 -20.23 2.27 -6.00
CA THR A 99 -21.30 2.85 -5.16
C THR A 99 -21.12 2.40 -3.71
N GLY A 100 -21.80 3.06 -2.79
CA GLY A 100 -21.66 2.85 -1.36
C GLY A 100 -21.03 4.06 -0.67
N SER A 101 -20.70 3.92 0.60
CA SER A 101 -20.14 4.99 1.42
C SER A 101 -18.81 4.53 2.04
N ILE A 102 -17.78 5.36 1.96
CA ILE A 102 -16.51 5.15 2.63
C ILE A 102 -16.23 6.39 3.48
N LYS A 103 -15.96 6.17 4.76
CA LYS A 103 -15.76 7.22 5.76
C LYS A 103 -14.42 7.02 6.47
N VAL A 104 -13.80 8.13 6.81
CA VAL A 104 -12.62 8.22 7.67
C VAL A 104 -12.98 9.11 8.84
N ASN A 105 -12.82 8.62 10.06
CA ASN A 105 -13.23 9.32 11.30
C ASN A 105 -14.65 9.90 11.18
N SER A 106 -15.61 9.03 10.77
CA SER A 106 -17.03 9.36 10.56
C SER A 106 -17.33 10.34 9.41
N ASN A 107 -16.35 10.99 8.82
CA ASN A 107 -16.49 11.90 7.69
C ASN A 107 -16.34 11.17 6.36
N LYS A 108 -16.98 11.70 5.29
CA LYS A 108 -16.77 11.18 3.93
C LYS A 108 -15.28 11.27 3.57
N ARG A 109 -14.71 10.15 3.08
CA ARG A 109 -13.29 10.09 2.70
C ARG A 109 -12.97 11.09 1.59
N ASP A 110 -12.00 11.95 1.84
CA ASP A 110 -11.31 12.74 0.83
C ASP A 110 -10.16 11.89 0.27
N GLU A 111 -10.21 11.56 -1.02
CA GLU A 111 -9.25 10.63 -1.65
C GLU A 111 -7.83 11.16 -1.66
N THR A 112 -7.65 12.48 -1.84
CA THR A 112 -6.34 13.11 -1.93
C THR A 112 -5.67 13.14 -0.56
N LYS A 113 -6.40 13.60 0.47
CA LYS A 113 -5.90 13.62 1.84
C LYS A 113 -5.62 12.21 2.35
N PHE A 114 -6.53 11.26 2.06
CA PHE A 114 -6.38 9.88 2.51
C PHE A 114 -5.15 9.20 1.91
N ARG A 115 -4.85 9.42 0.63
CA ARG A 115 -3.61 8.90 0.00
C ARG A 115 -2.33 9.47 0.61
N GLY A 116 -2.39 10.67 1.17
CA GLY A 116 -1.24 11.28 1.86
C GLY A 116 -0.93 10.68 3.25
N VAL A 117 -1.92 9.99 3.85
CA VAL A 117 -1.79 9.38 5.20
C VAL A 117 -1.90 7.85 5.17
N SER A 118 -1.93 7.24 3.99
CA SER A 118 -2.04 5.79 3.81
C SER A 118 -0.92 5.26 2.93
N ALA A 119 -0.40 4.08 3.26
CA ALA A 119 0.55 3.36 2.42
C ALA A 119 -0.11 2.13 1.81
N TYR A 120 0.36 1.74 0.64
CA TYR A 120 -0.12 0.56 -0.06
C TYR A 120 1.05 -0.27 -0.59
N VAL A 121 1.25 -1.42 0.01
CA VAL A 121 2.26 -2.37 -0.47
C VAL A 121 1.65 -3.24 -1.57
N LEU A 122 2.22 -3.16 -2.76
CA LEU A 122 1.76 -3.92 -3.93
C LEU A 122 1.94 -5.44 -3.70
N GLN A 123 1.14 -6.24 -4.41
CA GLN A 123 1.31 -7.70 -4.42
C GLN A 123 2.60 -8.10 -5.12
N ASP A 124 2.89 -7.48 -6.27
CA ASP A 124 4.14 -7.65 -6.99
C ASP A 124 5.13 -6.56 -6.54
N ASP A 125 6.32 -6.98 -6.15
CA ASP A 125 7.35 -6.11 -5.61
C ASP A 125 8.14 -5.48 -6.77
N ASN A 126 7.89 -4.22 -7.07
CA ASN A 126 8.61 -3.45 -8.09
C ASN A 126 9.94 -2.93 -7.53
N LEU A 127 10.85 -3.84 -7.19
CA LEU A 127 12.18 -3.53 -6.68
C LEU A 127 13.24 -3.77 -7.75
N TYR A 128 14.32 -3.01 -7.70
CA TYR A 128 15.47 -3.19 -8.62
C TYR A 128 16.29 -4.41 -8.20
N ALA A 129 16.32 -5.45 -9.05
CA ALA A 129 16.92 -6.74 -8.74
C ALA A 129 18.44 -6.68 -8.43
N HIS A 130 19.15 -5.73 -9.02
CA HIS A 130 20.60 -5.57 -8.89
C HIS A 130 21.04 -4.75 -7.67
N LEU A 131 20.13 -4.07 -7.01
CA LEU A 131 20.42 -3.36 -5.77
C LEU A 131 20.36 -4.29 -4.56
N THR A 132 21.17 -4.01 -3.56
CA THR A 132 21.07 -4.63 -2.24
C THR A 132 19.86 -4.07 -1.47
N VAL A 133 19.49 -4.73 -0.38
CA VAL A 133 18.47 -4.21 0.54
C VAL A 133 18.84 -2.82 1.03
N LEU A 134 20.09 -2.62 1.46
CA LEU A 134 20.57 -1.32 1.93
C LEU A 134 20.44 -0.25 0.85
N GLU A 135 20.97 -0.50 -0.35
CA GLU A 135 20.94 0.46 -1.46
C GLU A 135 19.52 0.81 -1.87
N THR A 136 18.61 -0.17 -1.88
CA THR A 136 17.18 0.05 -2.16
C THR A 136 16.56 1.02 -1.15
N LEU A 137 16.85 0.84 0.14
CA LEU A 137 16.27 1.70 1.18
C LEU A 137 16.95 3.06 1.25
N GLN A 138 18.24 3.18 0.95
CA GLN A 138 18.93 4.46 0.80
C GLN A 138 18.36 5.26 -0.37
N LEU A 139 18.11 4.60 -1.50
CA LEU A 139 17.47 5.20 -2.65
C LEU A 139 16.08 5.74 -2.30
N ALA A 140 15.26 4.93 -1.61
CA ALA A 140 13.96 5.36 -1.12
C ALA A 140 14.07 6.57 -0.18
N ALA A 141 14.99 6.55 0.78
CA ALA A 141 15.23 7.66 1.70
C ALA A 141 15.64 8.95 0.97
N THR A 142 16.43 8.83 -0.09
CA THR A 142 16.85 9.99 -0.89
C THR A 142 15.68 10.65 -1.62
N PHE A 143 14.73 9.85 -2.15
CA PHE A 143 13.61 10.39 -2.92
C PHE A 143 12.43 10.86 -2.05
N PHE A 144 12.17 10.19 -0.92
CA PHE A 144 10.96 10.44 -0.14
C PHE A 144 11.17 11.37 1.05
N LEU A 145 12.36 11.41 1.62
CA LEU A 145 12.61 12.29 2.76
C LEU A 145 12.84 13.75 2.30
N PRO A 146 12.48 14.73 3.14
CA PRO A 146 12.73 16.14 2.86
C PRO A 146 14.19 16.43 2.53
N ALA A 147 14.42 17.45 1.67
CA ALA A 147 15.77 17.83 1.24
C ALA A 147 16.68 18.26 2.41
N GLU A 148 16.08 18.80 3.46
CA GLU A 148 16.77 19.25 4.69
C GLU A 148 17.26 18.09 5.57
N THR A 149 16.80 16.86 5.31
CA THR A 149 17.24 15.67 6.07
C THR A 149 18.70 15.38 5.73
N THR A 150 19.56 15.41 6.73
CA THR A 150 20.98 15.11 6.56
C THR A 150 21.21 13.65 6.18
N GLU A 151 22.35 13.39 5.52
CA GLU A 151 22.73 12.01 5.15
C GLU A 151 22.82 11.08 6.38
N SER A 152 23.34 11.60 7.49
CA SER A 152 23.42 10.85 8.75
C SER A 152 22.03 10.48 9.30
N GLU A 153 21.06 11.37 9.20
CA GLU A 153 19.68 11.12 9.63
C GLU A 153 19.00 10.08 8.72
N ARG A 154 19.19 10.20 7.39
CA ARG A 154 18.70 9.22 6.42
C ARG A 154 19.24 7.84 6.70
N MET A 155 20.56 7.72 6.90
CA MET A 155 21.20 6.44 7.20
C MET A 155 20.70 5.86 8.53
N LEU A 156 20.55 6.69 9.56
CA LEU A 156 20.04 6.25 10.86
C LEU A 156 18.62 5.69 10.75
N LEU A 157 17.73 6.34 9.97
CA LEU A 157 16.38 5.86 9.71
C LEU A 157 16.38 4.54 8.93
N VAL A 158 17.17 4.44 7.86
CA VAL A 158 17.30 3.21 7.05
C VAL A 158 17.75 2.03 7.91
N GLU A 159 18.79 2.21 8.72
CA GLU A 159 19.30 1.17 9.62
C GLU A 159 18.28 0.78 10.70
N ALA A 160 17.48 1.74 11.17
CA ALA A 160 16.43 1.48 12.13
C ALA A 160 15.29 0.64 11.50
N VAL A 161 14.87 0.96 10.27
CA VAL A 161 13.85 0.20 9.51
C VAL A 161 14.35 -1.21 9.19
N ILE A 162 15.62 -1.37 8.77
CA ILE A 162 16.25 -2.69 8.54
C ILE A 162 16.19 -3.55 9.80
N ALA A 163 16.51 -2.97 10.96
CA ALA A 163 16.48 -3.70 12.23
C ALA A 163 15.06 -4.09 12.63
N GLU A 164 14.09 -3.16 12.52
CA GLU A 164 12.68 -3.37 12.89
C GLU A 164 12.03 -4.50 12.08
N LEU A 165 12.31 -4.54 10.77
CA LEU A 165 11.76 -5.55 9.88
C LEU A 165 12.58 -6.86 9.83
N GLY A 166 13.60 -7.02 10.69
CA GLY A 166 14.40 -8.22 10.74
C GLY A 166 15.19 -8.50 9.46
N LEU A 167 15.65 -7.44 8.78
CA LEU A 167 16.41 -7.51 7.52
C LEU A 167 17.93 -7.41 7.71
N VAL A 168 18.41 -7.37 8.97
CA VAL A 168 19.83 -7.17 9.29
C VAL A 168 20.75 -8.18 8.57
N LYS A 169 20.35 -9.45 8.51
CA LYS A 169 21.14 -10.51 7.85
C LYS A 169 21.13 -10.39 6.32
N ALA A 170 20.08 -9.80 5.75
CA ALA A 170 19.92 -9.62 4.32
C ALA A 170 20.38 -8.24 3.82
N ARG A 171 20.88 -7.38 4.71
CA ARG A 171 21.22 -5.97 4.47
C ARG A 171 22.04 -5.77 3.19
N ASP A 172 23.09 -6.53 3.02
CA ASP A 172 24.02 -6.41 1.90
C ASP A 172 23.77 -7.46 0.80
N THR A 173 22.61 -8.17 0.87
CA THR A 173 22.18 -9.13 -0.14
C THR A 173 21.40 -8.40 -1.23
N THR A 174 21.64 -8.74 -2.49
CA THR A 174 20.89 -8.21 -3.64
C THR A 174 19.43 -8.66 -3.59
N ILE A 175 18.54 -7.81 -4.09
CA ILE A 175 17.10 -8.15 -4.18
C ILE A 175 16.89 -9.40 -5.05
N GLY A 176 17.55 -9.46 -6.19
CA GLY A 176 17.44 -10.56 -7.14
C GLY A 176 16.14 -10.52 -7.95
N ASP A 177 16.03 -11.44 -8.89
CA ASP A 177 14.86 -11.67 -9.74
C ASP A 177 14.73 -13.18 -10.07
N ASP A 178 13.87 -13.52 -11.02
CA ASP A 178 13.69 -14.92 -11.46
C ASP A 178 14.94 -15.55 -12.07
N LYS A 179 15.93 -14.74 -12.50
CA LYS A 179 17.18 -15.16 -13.13
C LYS A 179 18.37 -15.07 -12.18
N THR A 180 18.34 -14.11 -11.28
CA THR A 180 19.43 -13.82 -10.35
C THR A 180 19.00 -14.10 -8.93
N ARG A 181 19.73 -15.00 -8.26
CA ARG A 181 19.45 -15.31 -6.86
C ARG A 181 19.66 -14.07 -5.99
N GLY A 182 18.71 -13.81 -5.12
CA GLY A 182 18.76 -12.71 -4.16
C GLY A 182 18.09 -13.08 -2.84
N VAL A 183 17.47 -12.09 -2.19
CA VAL A 183 16.72 -12.27 -0.96
C VAL A 183 15.55 -13.24 -1.14
N SER A 184 15.10 -13.88 -0.07
CA SER A 184 13.91 -14.73 -0.07
C SER A 184 12.64 -13.92 -0.38
N GLY A 185 11.56 -14.58 -0.81
CA GLY A 185 10.29 -13.91 -1.08
C GLY A 185 9.72 -13.16 0.14
N GLY A 186 9.91 -13.72 1.35
CA GLY A 186 9.51 -13.04 2.59
C GLY A 186 10.37 -11.81 2.92
N GLU A 187 11.67 -11.87 2.67
CA GLU A 187 12.56 -10.72 2.82
C GLU A 187 12.24 -9.65 1.78
N ARG A 188 12.01 -10.02 0.53
CA ARG A 188 11.60 -9.12 -0.55
C ARG A 188 10.31 -8.36 -0.18
N LYS A 189 9.31 -9.07 0.38
CA LYS A 189 8.08 -8.43 0.84
C LYS A 189 8.34 -7.46 1.99
N ARG A 190 9.20 -7.80 2.95
CA ARG A 190 9.61 -6.87 4.02
C ARG A 190 10.36 -5.65 3.49
N VAL A 191 11.18 -5.80 2.45
CA VAL A 191 11.82 -4.64 1.78
C VAL A 191 10.77 -3.73 1.15
N SER A 192 9.75 -4.29 0.49
CA SER A 192 8.64 -3.48 -0.06
C SER A 192 7.88 -2.73 1.04
N VAL A 193 7.67 -3.35 2.20
CA VAL A 193 7.10 -2.67 3.38
C VAL A 193 8.05 -1.57 3.88
N ALA A 194 9.37 -1.85 3.96
CA ALA A 194 10.38 -0.90 4.40
C ALA A 194 10.39 0.38 3.54
N VAL A 195 10.31 0.23 2.21
CA VAL A 195 10.22 1.36 1.28
C VAL A 195 9.01 2.24 1.60
N GLN A 196 7.85 1.63 1.89
CA GLN A 196 6.64 2.39 2.24
C GLN A 196 6.76 3.08 3.61
N LEU A 197 7.41 2.46 4.59
CA LEU A 197 7.66 3.07 5.89
C LEU A 197 8.61 4.28 5.81
N ILE A 198 9.58 4.25 4.90
CA ILE A 198 10.48 5.39 4.67
C ILE A 198 9.78 6.50 3.90
N SER A 199 8.87 6.18 2.97
CA SER A 199 8.19 7.16 2.12
C SER A 199 7.23 8.08 2.86
N GLY A 200 6.81 7.73 4.03
CA GLY A 200 5.89 8.50 4.86
C GLY A 200 5.48 7.72 6.09
N ASP A 201 4.79 8.39 7.00
CA ASP A 201 4.11 7.70 8.10
C ASP A 201 2.71 7.29 7.64
N PRO A 202 2.51 6.05 7.20
CA PRO A 202 1.18 5.57 6.96
C PRO A 202 0.49 5.44 8.32
N THR A 203 -0.47 6.30 8.56
CA THR A 203 -1.37 6.18 9.71
C THR A 203 -2.33 4.99 9.51
N ILE A 204 -2.36 4.46 8.28
CA ILE A 204 -3.13 3.27 7.86
C ILE A 204 -2.28 2.36 6.99
#